data_45d1e2e1d4864224e7640ab410645058
#
_entry.id   45d1e2e1d4864224e7640ab410645058
#
_cell.length_a   1.000
_cell.length_b   1.000
_cell.length_c   1.000
_cell.angle_alpha   90.00
_cell.angle_beta   90.00
_cell.angle_gamma   90.00
#
_symmetry.space_group_name_H-M   'P 1'
#
loop_
_entity.id
_entity.type
_entity.pdbx_description
1 polymer ?
#
loop_
_entity_poly.entity_id
_entity_poly.type
_entity_poly.pdbx_seq_one_letter_code
_entity_poly.pdbx_strand_id
1 'polypeptide(L)'
;KARVNGLDVFHKALSPEVIHLDRGQLCYEMNISGHSLELDSTTIVDFNKLQFHPYLRAEKEKGNWHFAAAVNKSWFPADDLFSSLPKGLFSNLEGIKTSGELAYHFLLDIDFAQLDSLKLESELKEKDFRITSYGATSLSKMSGEFIYTAYENGIPVRTFPIGPSCKHFTPLDSISPILRMSVMQSEDGAFFYHRGFLPDALREALIYDLQVKRFARGGSTITMQLVKNVFLNRNKNFARKLEEALIVWLIENERLTSKERMYEVYLN
;
A
#
# COMPACT_ATOMS: atom_id res chain seq x y z
N LYS A 1 -3.05 -9.16 28.48
CA LYS A 1 -1.92 -8.26 28.12
C LYS A 1 -0.74 -9.10 27.65
N ALA A 2 -0.21 -8.81 26.47
CA ALA A 2 1.01 -9.41 25.95
C ALA A 2 2.05 -8.30 25.71
N ARG A 3 3.32 -8.58 25.94
CA ARG A 3 4.45 -7.68 25.67
C ARG A 3 5.59 -8.47 25.05
N VAL A 4 6.22 -7.87 24.06
CA VAL A 4 7.36 -8.44 23.35
C VAL A 4 8.45 -7.37 23.26
N ASN A 5 9.70 -7.76 23.46
CA ASN A 5 10.88 -6.93 23.23
C ASN A 5 11.89 -7.76 22.42
N GLY A 6 12.29 -7.27 21.26
CA GLY A 6 13.23 -7.95 20.37
C GLY A 6 12.65 -9.28 19.83
N LEU A 7 11.55 -9.22 19.07
CA LEU A 7 10.94 -10.40 18.43
C LEU A 7 11.38 -10.50 16.97
N ASP A 8 11.94 -11.64 16.62
CA ASP A 8 12.20 -12.01 15.24
C ASP A 8 11.08 -12.94 14.74
N VAL A 9 10.45 -12.54 13.63
CA VAL A 9 9.38 -13.30 12.98
C VAL A 9 9.81 -13.66 11.57
N PHE A 10 9.75 -14.95 11.24
CA PHE A 10 9.94 -15.43 9.89
C PHE A 10 8.71 -16.19 9.42
N HIS A 11 8.04 -15.65 8.41
CA HIS A 11 6.93 -16.33 7.76
C HIS A 11 6.84 -15.91 6.29
N LYS A 12 6.96 -16.86 5.37
CA LYS A 12 7.02 -16.61 3.90
C LYS A 12 5.84 -15.82 3.33
N ALA A 13 4.66 -15.93 3.93
CA ALA A 13 3.49 -15.15 3.51
C ALA A 13 3.56 -13.67 3.92
N LEU A 14 4.37 -13.33 4.93
CA LEU A 14 4.58 -11.96 5.40
C LEU A 14 5.77 -11.31 4.69
N SER A 15 6.94 -11.93 4.77
CA SER A 15 8.18 -11.46 4.16
C SER A 15 9.10 -12.63 3.83
N PRO A 16 9.95 -12.54 2.78
CA PRO A 16 11.02 -13.50 2.54
C PRO A 16 12.20 -13.33 3.50
N GLU A 17 12.25 -12.21 4.23
CA GLU A 17 13.29 -11.88 5.21
C GLU A 17 12.77 -12.01 6.65
N VAL A 18 13.67 -12.09 7.61
CA VAL A 18 13.32 -12.03 9.03
C VAL A 18 12.85 -10.63 9.37
N ILE A 19 11.65 -10.52 9.93
CA ILE A 19 11.06 -9.27 10.40
C ILE A 19 11.50 -9.06 11.84
N HIS A 20 12.18 -7.98 12.12
CA HIS A 20 12.59 -7.63 13.48
C HIS A 20 11.67 -6.57 14.07
N LEU A 21 11.04 -6.89 15.17
CA LEU A 21 10.20 -6.01 15.98
C LEU A 21 10.90 -5.64 17.28
N ASP A 22 11.30 -4.38 17.39
CA ASP A 22 12.03 -3.90 18.58
C ASP A 22 11.17 -3.96 19.85
N ARG A 23 9.92 -3.47 19.72
CA ARG A 23 8.99 -3.43 20.87
C ARG A 23 7.55 -3.60 20.38
N GLY A 24 6.81 -4.47 21.07
CA GLY A 24 5.37 -4.63 20.88
C GLY A 24 4.65 -4.80 22.21
N GLN A 25 3.47 -4.21 22.36
CA GLN A 25 2.58 -4.46 23.48
C GLN A 25 1.14 -4.50 22.96
N LEU A 26 0.39 -5.49 23.44
CA LEU A 26 -1.03 -5.64 23.19
C LEU A 26 -1.76 -5.70 24.54
N CYS A 27 -2.59 -4.71 24.81
CA CYS A 27 -3.58 -4.74 25.88
C CYS A 27 -4.93 -4.84 25.22
N TYR A 28 -5.57 -5.99 25.31
CA TYR A 28 -6.83 -6.25 24.60
C TYR A 28 -7.97 -6.51 25.55
N GLU A 29 -9.14 -6.11 25.15
CA GLU A 29 -10.43 -6.54 25.67
C GLU A 29 -11.16 -7.26 24.55
N MET A 30 -11.57 -8.51 24.80
CA MET A 30 -12.16 -9.37 23.79
C MET A 30 -13.42 -10.01 24.33
N ASN A 31 -14.50 -9.83 23.60
CA ASN A 31 -15.79 -10.45 23.88
C ASN A 31 -15.98 -11.64 22.93
N ILE A 32 -16.25 -12.80 23.49
CA ILE A 32 -16.50 -14.03 22.72
C ILE A 32 -17.87 -14.55 23.10
N SER A 33 -18.72 -14.74 22.10
CA SER A 33 -19.99 -15.45 22.23
C SER A 33 -20.01 -16.69 21.33
N GLY A 34 -21.09 -17.48 21.36
CA GLY A 34 -21.23 -18.65 20.47
C GLY A 34 -21.24 -18.29 18.97
N HIS A 35 -21.47 -17.04 18.62
CA HIS A 35 -21.65 -16.59 17.22
C HIS A 35 -20.85 -15.34 16.89
N SER A 36 -20.14 -14.73 17.83
CA SER A 36 -19.34 -13.52 17.61
C SER A 36 -18.03 -13.52 18.36
N LEU A 37 -17.05 -12.88 17.75
CA LEU A 37 -15.78 -12.50 18.35
C LEU A 37 -15.60 -11.01 18.11
N GLU A 38 -15.37 -10.25 19.16
CA GLU A 38 -15.16 -8.81 19.10
C GLU A 38 -13.91 -8.44 19.89
N LEU A 39 -13.02 -7.69 19.25
CA LEU A 39 -11.91 -6.98 19.86
C LEU A 39 -12.35 -5.53 20.01
N ASP A 40 -12.56 -5.12 21.26
CA ASP A 40 -13.12 -3.80 21.58
C ASP A 40 -12.11 -2.67 21.25
N SER A 41 -12.64 -1.50 20.91
CA SER A 41 -11.87 -0.28 20.62
C SER A 41 -11.07 0.27 21.80
N THR A 42 -11.30 -0.23 23.03
CA THR A 42 -10.43 0.01 24.20
C THR A 42 -9.10 -0.75 24.10
N THR A 43 -8.99 -1.71 23.17
CA THR A 43 -7.75 -2.41 22.88
C THR A 43 -6.65 -1.43 22.48
N ILE A 44 -5.48 -1.57 23.10
CA ILE A 44 -4.30 -0.76 22.83
C ILE A 44 -3.24 -1.63 22.19
N VAL A 45 -2.78 -1.24 21.02
CA VAL A 45 -1.61 -1.79 20.35
C VAL A 45 -0.49 -0.75 20.39
N ASP A 46 0.59 -1.07 21.08
CA ASP A 46 1.85 -0.34 20.96
C ASP A 46 2.77 -1.10 20.01
N PHE A 47 3.27 -0.43 19.01
CA PHE A 47 4.14 -0.97 17.99
C PHE A 47 5.30 0.01 17.75
N ASN A 48 6.46 -0.28 18.30
CA ASN A 48 7.61 0.62 18.35
C ASN A 48 7.23 1.98 18.94
N LYS A 49 7.13 3.04 18.14
CA LYS A 49 6.71 4.38 18.56
C LYS A 49 5.21 4.63 18.33
N LEU A 50 4.52 3.73 17.62
CA LEU A 50 3.11 3.91 17.32
C LEU A 50 2.24 3.29 18.41
N GLN A 51 1.19 4.00 18.78
CA GLN A 51 0.08 3.49 19.58
C GLN A 51 -1.22 3.70 18.81
N PHE A 52 -2.05 2.68 18.71
CA PHE A 52 -3.36 2.77 18.07
C PHE A 52 -4.37 1.85 18.71
N HIS A 53 -5.65 2.08 18.41
CA HIS A 53 -6.79 1.38 18.98
C HIS A 53 -7.56 0.68 17.85
N PRO A 54 -7.29 -0.61 17.56
CA PRO A 54 -8.03 -1.36 16.57
C PRO A 54 -9.37 -1.82 17.14
N TYR A 55 -10.40 -1.76 16.30
CA TYR A 55 -11.66 -2.45 16.49
C TYR A 55 -11.77 -3.58 15.48
N LEU A 56 -12.12 -4.78 15.91
CA LEU A 56 -12.37 -5.92 15.03
C LEU A 56 -13.61 -6.66 15.52
N ARG A 57 -14.51 -6.99 14.60
CA ARG A 57 -15.67 -7.84 14.88
C ARG A 57 -15.84 -8.87 13.77
N ALA A 58 -16.08 -10.11 14.19
CA ALA A 58 -16.51 -11.19 13.33
C ALA A 58 -17.74 -11.82 13.95
N GLU A 59 -18.85 -11.80 13.22
CA GLU A 59 -20.14 -12.33 13.71
C GLU A 59 -20.76 -13.24 12.65
N LYS A 60 -21.41 -14.31 13.09
CA LYS A 60 -22.16 -15.21 12.23
C LYS A 60 -23.65 -15.10 12.53
N GLU A 61 -24.40 -14.47 11.64
CA GLU A 61 -25.85 -14.32 11.75
C GLU A 61 -26.56 -15.07 10.62
N LYS A 62 -27.56 -15.91 10.98
CA LYS A 62 -28.35 -16.69 10.02
C LYS A 62 -27.53 -17.47 8.97
N GLY A 63 -26.33 -17.94 9.38
CA GLY A 63 -25.43 -18.71 8.53
C GLY A 63 -24.42 -17.89 7.72
N ASN A 64 -24.55 -16.58 7.63
CA ASN A 64 -23.63 -15.67 6.95
C ASN A 64 -22.68 -15.01 7.94
N TRP A 65 -21.48 -14.69 7.47
CA TRP A 65 -20.50 -13.92 8.23
C TRP A 65 -20.67 -12.42 8.01
N HIS A 66 -20.46 -11.66 9.06
CA HIS A 66 -20.25 -10.21 9.02
C HIS A 66 -18.90 -9.90 9.66
N PHE A 67 -18.05 -9.15 8.95
CA PHE A 67 -16.75 -8.70 9.43
C PHE A 67 -16.71 -7.18 9.45
N ALA A 68 -16.27 -6.62 10.58
CA ALA A 68 -15.99 -5.20 10.69
C ALA A 68 -14.58 -5.00 11.26
N ALA A 69 -13.85 -4.01 10.73
CA ALA A 69 -12.55 -3.61 11.24
C ALA A 69 -12.43 -2.09 11.14
N ALA A 70 -11.90 -1.45 12.17
CA ALA A 70 -11.66 -0.01 12.15
C ALA A 70 -10.40 0.35 12.93
N VAL A 71 -9.71 1.38 12.44
CA VAL A 71 -8.61 2.05 13.16
C VAL A 71 -8.75 3.55 12.94
N ASN A 72 -8.79 4.31 14.04
CA ASN A 72 -8.72 5.76 13.99
C ASN A 72 -7.51 6.22 14.80
N LYS A 73 -6.57 6.88 14.14
CA LYS A 73 -5.43 7.50 14.80
C LYS A 73 -5.42 8.99 14.53
N SER A 74 -5.61 9.78 15.58
CA SER A 74 -5.47 11.24 15.52
C SER A 74 -4.04 11.64 15.13
N TRP A 75 -3.82 12.92 14.90
CA TRP A 75 -2.54 13.49 14.50
C TRP A 75 -1.37 13.00 15.37
N PHE A 76 -0.30 12.55 14.73
CA PHE A 76 0.92 12.05 15.34
C PHE A 76 2.13 12.40 14.44
N PRO A 77 3.35 12.49 14.98
CA PRO A 77 4.55 12.77 14.19
C PRO A 77 4.74 11.73 13.06
N ALA A 78 4.94 12.21 11.83
CA ALA A 78 5.13 11.34 10.67
C ALA A 78 6.34 10.40 10.84
N ASP A 79 7.43 10.88 11.46
CA ASP A 79 8.63 10.07 11.72
C ASP A 79 8.35 8.89 12.65
N ASP A 80 7.31 8.95 13.49
CA ASP A 80 6.92 7.81 14.33
C ASP A 80 6.39 6.65 13.51
N LEU A 81 5.68 6.90 12.39
CA LEU A 81 5.27 5.85 11.46
C LEU A 81 6.49 5.21 10.80
N PHE A 82 7.28 6.01 10.11
CA PHE A 82 8.37 5.50 9.28
C PHE A 82 9.51 4.88 10.09
N SER A 83 9.83 5.45 11.26
CA SER A 83 10.81 4.86 12.17
C SER A 83 10.30 3.61 12.92
N SER A 84 8.98 3.37 12.91
CA SER A 84 8.38 2.17 13.49
C SER A 84 8.29 1.01 12.50
N LEU A 85 8.54 1.22 11.21
CA LEU A 85 8.51 0.15 10.23
C LEU A 85 9.54 -0.93 10.59
N PRO A 86 9.14 -2.20 10.72
CA PRO A 86 10.07 -3.28 11.09
C PRO A 86 11.12 -3.49 10.01
N LYS A 87 12.35 -3.72 10.44
CA LYS A 87 13.43 -4.13 9.53
C LYS A 87 13.09 -5.45 8.85
N GLY A 88 13.47 -5.57 7.58
CA GLY A 88 13.17 -6.74 6.75
C GLY A 88 11.72 -6.78 6.22
N LEU A 89 10.87 -5.82 6.57
CA LEU A 89 9.50 -5.75 6.07
C LEU A 89 9.35 -4.76 4.90
N PHE A 90 10.02 -3.61 4.96
CA PHE A 90 9.90 -2.48 4.02
C PHE A 90 11.29 -2.04 3.53
N SER A 91 11.89 -2.86 2.66
CA SER A 91 13.30 -2.71 2.28
C SER A 91 13.64 -1.39 1.58
N ASN A 92 12.73 -0.84 0.79
CA ASN A 92 12.97 0.44 0.10
C ASN A 92 12.84 1.65 1.04
N LEU A 93 12.01 1.54 2.07
CA LEU A 93 11.73 2.61 3.03
C LEU A 93 12.65 2.58 4.25
N GLU A 94 13.50 1.55 4.38
CA GLU A 94 14.41 1.42 5.53
C GLU A 94 15.32 2.64 5.65
N GLY A 95 15.25 3.31 6.82
CA GLY A 95 16.03 4.51 7.12
C GLY A 95 15.48 5.82 6.57
N ILE A 96 14.29 5.83 5.97
CA ILE A 96 13.62 7.08 5.56
C ILE A 96 13.40 7.99 6.76
N LYS A 97 13.61 9.30 6.57
CA LYS A 97 13.34 10.33 7.57
C LYS A 97 12.27 11.27 7.06
N THR A 98 11.35 11.62 7.94
CA THR A 98 10.21 12.48 7.62
C THR A 98 10.00 13.56 8.69
N SER A 99 9.23 14.59 8.35
CA SER A 99 8.73 15.61 9.26
C SER A 99 7.25 15.87 9.03
N GLY A 100 6.63 16.66 9.91
CA GLY A 100 5.19 16.91 9.87
C GLY A 100 4.38 15.89 10.66
N GLU A 101 3.07 15.92 10.48
CA GLU A 101 2.12 15.10 11.20
C GLU A 101 1.26 14.30 10.23
N LEU A 102 0.83 13.12 10.68
CA LEU A 102 -0.09 12.22 9.97
C LEU A 102 -1.30 11.93 10.84
N ALA A 103 -2.45 11.68 10.20
CA ALA A 103 -3.60 11.08 10.86
C ALA A 103 -4.13 9.95 9.96
N TYR A 104 -4.60 8.86 10.55
CA TYR A 104 -5.04 7.69 9.78
C TYR A 104 -6.45 7.27 10.15
N HIS A 105 -7.25 7.03 9.15
CA HIS A 105 -8.58 6.45 9.24
C HIS A 105 -8.66 5.20 8.38
N PHE A 106 -9.19 4.13 8.97
CA PHE A 106 -9.50 2.89 8.26
C PHE A 106 -10.85 2.35 8.73
N LEU A 107 -11.69 1.96 7.79
CA LEU A 107 -12.95 1.26 8.02
C LEU A 107 -13.12 0.17 6.96
N LEU A 108 -13.38 -1.03 7.42
CA LEU A 108 -13.84 -2.15 6.61
C LEU A 108 -15.10 -2.72 7.25
N ASP A 109 -16.15 -2.89 6.46
CA ASP A 109 -17.41 -3.49 6.89
C ASP A 109 -17.92 -4.40 5.76
N ILE A 110 -17.99 -5.71 5.99
CA ILE A 110 -18.35 -6.73 5.00
C ILE A 110 -19.45 -7.60 5.55
N ASP A 111 -20.66 -7.44 5.04
CA ASP A 111 -21.77 -8.37 5.25
C ASP A 111 -21.83 -9.36 4.07
N PHE A 112 -21.53 -10.63 4.32
CA PHE A 112 -21.60 -11.68 3.28
C PHE A 112 -23.03 -12.03 2.83
N ALA A 113 -24.06 -11.55 3.55
CA ALA A 113 -25.44 -11.60 3.08
C ALA A 113 -25.75 -10.48 2.08
N GLN A 114 -25.01 -9.36 2.13
CA GLN A 114 -25.25 -8.15 1.32
C GLN A 114 -23.92 -7.51 0.87
N LEU A 115 -23.16 -8.20 0.00
CA LEU A 115 -21.83 -7.75 -0.43
C LEU A 115 -21.83 -6.35 -1.07
N ASP A 116 -22.92 -5.94 -1.69
CA ASP A 116 -23.05 -4.61 -2.30
C ASP A 116 -23.04 -3.47 -1.27
N SER A 117 -23.34 -3.76 0.01
CA SER A 117 -23.26 -2.81 1.12
C SER A 117 -21.85 -2.65 1.69
N LEU A 118 -20.85 -3.37 1.18
CA LEU A 118 -19.48 -3.32 1.64
C LEU A 118 -18.96 -1.88 1.73
N LYS A 119 -18.38 -1.55 2.89
CA LYS A 119 -17.66 -0.28 3.10
C LYS A 119 -16.17 -0.57 3.19
N LEU A 120 -15.40 0.20 2.46
CA LEU A 120 -13.93 0.18 2.52
C LEU A 120 -13.43 1.62 2.45
N GLU A 121 -12.91 2.10 3.55
CA GLU A 121 -12.33 3.43 3.66
C GLU A 121 -10.91 3.31 4.20
N SER A 122 -9.98 4.01 3.59
CA SER A 122 -8.59 4.09 4.07
C SER A 122 -8.04 5.44 3.66
N GLU A 123 -7.73 6.28 4.63
CA GLU A 123 -7.25 7.63 4.39
C GLU A 123 -6.07 7.95 5.32
N LEU A 124 -4.93 8.31 4.74
CA LEU A 124 -3.77 8.84 5.43
C LEU A 124 -3.69 10.34 5.15
N LYS A 125 -4.11 11.16 6.12
CA LYS A 125 -4.04 12.63 6.07
C LYS A 125 -2.67 13.08 6.50
N GLU A 126 -2.22 14.21 5.92
CA GLU A 126 -0.95 14.82 6.25
C GLU A 126 -1.12 16.29 6.61
N LYS A 127 -0.18 16.79 7.42
CA LYS A 127 -0.03 18.20 7.74
C LYS A 127 1.45 18.54 7.81
N ASP A 128 1.87 19.46 6.95
CA ASP A 128 3.26 19.93 6.83
C ASP A 128 4.26 18.75 6.62
N PHE A 129 3.78 17.66 6.00
CA PHE A 129 4.58 16.48 5.75
C PHE A 129 5.69 16.74 4.74
N ARG A 130 6.90 16.24 5.01
CA ARG A 130 8.05 16.23 4.07
C ARG A 130 8.92 15.02 4.30
N ILE A 131 9.46 14.48 3.20
CA ILE A 131 10.59 13.56 3.25
C ILE A 131 11.85 14.40 3.44
N THR A 132 12.52 14.26 4.59
CA THR A 132 13.76 14.98 4.89
C THR A 132 15.01 14.23 4.45
N SER A 133 14.92 12.90 4.34
CA SER A 133 15.95 12.01 3.78
C SER A 133 15.33 10.75 3.25
N TYR A 134 15.74 10.32 2.06
CA TYR A 134 15.35 9.01 1.55
C TYR A 134 15.99 7.89 2.36
N GLY A 135 15.31 6.74 2.40
CA GLY A 135 15.84 5.51 2.95
C GLY A 135 16.78 4.78 1.98
N ALA A 136 16.73 3.46 1.98
CA ALA A 136 17.56 2.62 1.13
C ALA A 136 17.40 2.92 -0.38
N THR A 137 16.23 3.43 -0.79
CA THR A 137 15.92 3.75 -2.19
C THR A 137 15.46 5.20 -2.34
N SER A 138 16.02 5.90 -3.35
CA SER A 138 15.51 7.23 -3.75
C SER A 138 14.18 7.08 -4.47
N LEU A 139 13.10 7.58 -3.84
CA LEU A 139 11.75 7.52 -4.40
C LEU A 139 11.55 8.50 -5.57
N SER A 140 12.46 9.47 -5.75
CA SER A 140 12.43 10.42 -6.86
C SER A 140 13.11 9.92 -8.13
N LYS A 141 13.64 8.67 -8.14
CA LYS A 141 14.42 8.17 -9.29
C LYS A 141 13.66 8.19 -10.63
N MET A 142 12.33 8.08 -10.60
CA MET A 142 11.52 8.15 -11.83
C MET A 142 11.42 9.57 -12.43
N SER A 143 11.76 10.63 -11.69
CA SER A 143 11.67 12.00 -12.20
C SER A 143 12.69 12.30 -13.31
N GLY A 144 13.81 11.58 -13.34
CA GLY A 144 14.83 11.64 -14.37
C GLY A 144 14.96 10.34 -15.16
N GLU A 145 16.07 10.21 -15.88
CA GLU A 145 16.49 8.96 -16.51
C GLU A 145 16.98 8.00 -15.42
N PHE A 146 16.62 6.73 -15.52
CA PHE A 146 17.07 5.69 -14.60
C PHE A 146 17.23 4.35 -15.30
N ILE A 147 18.05 3.47 -14.73
CA ILE A 147 18.23 2.10 -15.22
C ILE A 147 17.09 1.22 -14.68
N TYR A 148 16.43 0.52 -15.59
CA TYR A 148 15.40 -0.45 -15.31
C TYR A 148 15.84 -1.85 -15.72
N THR A 149 15.54 -2.85 -14.89
CA THR A 149 15.76 -4.26 -15.21
C THR A 149 14.40 -4.96 -15.28
N ALA A 150 14.07 -5.48 -16.45
CA ALA A 150 12.88 -6.32 -16.64
C ALA A 150 13.17 -7.74 -16.15
N TYR A 151 12.16 -8.35 -15.51
CA TYR A 151 12.25 -9.72 -14.98
C TYR A 151 11.13 -10.58 -15.53
N GLU A 152 11.44 -11.82 -15.87
CA GLU A 152 10.47 -12.90 -16.14
C GLU A 152 10.69 -14.03 -15.14
N ASN A 153 9.63 -14.44 -14.43
CA ASN A 153 9.69 -15.48 -13.39
C ASN A 153 10.82 -15.27 -12.35
N GLY A 154 11.13 -14.00 -12.02
CA GLY A 154 12.19 -13.64 -11.08
C GLY A 154 13.60 -13.63 -11.67
N ILE A 155 13.78 -13.94 -12.96
CA ILE A 155 15.04 -13.93 -13.67
C ILE A 155 15.16 -12.60 -14.43
N PRO A 156 16.28 -11.86 -14.32
CA PRO A 156 16.50 -10.65 -15.10
C PRO A 156 16.67 -11.03 -16.58
N VAL A 157 15.86 -10.44 -17.46
CA VAL A 157 15.89 -10.71 -18.90
C VAL A 157 16.49 -9.57 -19.71
N ARG A 158 16.34 -8.33 -19.23
CA ARG A 158 16.85 -7.15 -19.93
C ARG A 158 17.06 -5.99 -18.98
N THR A 159 18.18 -5.29 -19.13
CA THR A 159 18.50 -4.05 -18.41
C THR A 159 18.71 -2.93 -19.42
N PHE A 160 18.04 -1.80 -19.23
CA PHE A 160 18.11 -0.66 -20.15
C PHE A 160 17.73 0.64 -19.43
N PRO A 161 18.19 1.81 -19.91
CA PRO A 161 17.74 3.09 -19.38
C PRO A 161 16.32 3.42 -19.81
N ILE A 162 15.54 4.01 -18.90
CA ILE A 162 14.24 4.65 -19.18
C ILE A 162 14.48 6.15 -19.29
N GLY A 163 14.79 6.60 -20.49
CA GLY A 163 15.11 7.99 -20.78
C GLY A 163 15.84 8.16 -22.09
N PRO A 164 16.29 9.41 -22.42
CA PRO A 164 16.83 9.77 -23.73
C PRO A 164 18.06 8.99 -24.18
N SER A 165 18.82 8.41 -23.27
CA SER A 165 19.99 7.57 -23.64
C SER A 165 19.60 6.21 -24.20
N CYS A 166 18.33 5.79 -24.04
CA CYS A 166 17.81 4.57 -24.64
C CYS A 166 17.36 4.80 -26.07
N LYS A 167 17.94 4.09 -27.04
CA LYS A 167 17.58 4.19 -28.47
C LYS A 167 16.07 3.98 -28.75
N HIS A 168 15.38 3.23 -27.92
CA HIS A 168 13.97 2.88 -28.11
C HIS A 168 13.05 3.70 -27.20
N PHE A 169 13.58 4.62 -26.41
CA PHE A 169 12.77 5.53 -25.62
C PHE A 169 12.02 6.50 -26.51
N THR A 170 10.72 6.64 -26.27
CA THR A 170 9.86 7.57 -27.01
C THR A 170 9.29 8.60 -26.02
N PRO A 171 9.65 9.89 -26.15
CA PRO A 171 9.05 10.95 -25.34
C PRO A 171 7.53 10.93 -25.42
N LEU A 172 6.85 11.28 -24.31
CA LEU A 172 5.40 11.20 -24.23
C LEU A 172 4.68 11.89 -25.38
N ASP A 173 5.14 13.09 -25.77
CA ASP A 173 4.53 13.86 -26.86
C ASP A 173 4.72 13.23 -28.25
N SER A 174 5.70 12.34 -28.39
CA SER A 174 5.97 11.60 -29.62
C SER A 174 5.19 10.27 -29.71
N ILE A 175 4.56 9.84 -28.61
CA ILE A 175 3.69 8.66 -28.59
C ILE A 175 2.32 9.05 -29.16
N SER A 176 1.78 8.20 -30.06
CA SER A 176 0.46 8.43 -30.67
C SER A 176 -0.61 8.77 -29.61
N PRO A 177 -1.37 9.86 -29.79
CA PRO A 177 -2.47 10.22 -28.88
C PRO A 177 -3.50 9.10 -28.71
N ILE A 178 -3.79 8.34 -29.78
CA ILE A 178 -4.71 7.21 -29.75
C ILE A 178 -4.17 6.12 -28.82
N LEU A 179 -2.88 5.78 -28.93
CA LEU A 179 -2.26 4.78 -28.05
C LEU A 179 -2.29 5.24 -26.59
N ARG A 180 -1.91 6.49 -26.32
CA ARG A 180 -1.98 7.07 -24.96
C ARG A 180 -3.39 6.97 -24.38
N MET A 181 -4.40 7.42 -25.14
CA MET A 181 -5.79 7.34 -24.67
C MET A 181 -6.27 5.91 -24.46
N SER A 182 -5.94 4.98 -25.37
CA SER A 182 -6.38 3.59 -25.27
C SER A 182 -5.79 2.90 -24.05
N VAL A 183 -4.50 3.06 -23.79
CA VAL A 183 -3.83 2.48 -22.62
C VAL A 183 -4.39 3.10 -21.33
N MET A 184 -4.51 4.42 -21.26
CA MET A 184 -5.07 5.11 -20.10
C MET A 184 -6.49 4.63 -19.80
N GLN A 185 -7.35 4.57 -20.82
CA GLN A 185 -8.75 4.17 -20.65
C GLN A 185 -8.91 2.71 -20.21
N SER A 186 -8.01 1.82 -20.66
CA SER A 186 -8.06 0.41 -20.29
C SER A 186 -7.51 0.12 -18.90
N GLU A 187 -6.51 0.88 -18.44
CA GLU A 187 -5.78 0.60 -17.20
C GLU A 187 -6.23 1.50 -16.04
N ASP A 188 -6.41 2.79 -16.32
CA ASP A 188 -6.68 3.79 -15.28
C ASP A 188 -7.23 5.09 -15.91
N GLY A 189 -8.50 5.11 -16.30
CA GLY A 189 -9.13 6.24 -16.99
C GLY A 189 -9.12 7.56 -16.21
N ALA A 190 -8.89 7.52 -14.91
CA ALA A 190 -8.83 8.68 -14.03
C ALA A 190 -7.39 9.04 -13.59
N PHE A 191 -6.35 8.49 -14.22
CA PHE A 191 -4.96 8.58 -13.79
C PHE A 191 -4.49 10.01 -13.47
N PHE A 192 -4.85 10.99 -14.26
CA PHE A 192 -4.45 12.38 -14.05
C PHE A 192 -5.25 13.11 -12.97
N TYR A 193 -6.32 12.52 -12.45
CA TYR A 193 -7.26 13.17 -11.54
C TYR A 193 -7.19 12.67 -10.11
N HIS A 194 -6.62 11.47 -9.86
CA HIS A 194 -6.47 10.91 -8.51
C HIS A 194 -5.02 10.97 -8.02
N ARG A 195 -4.83 10.73 -6.73
CA ARG A 195 -3.52 10.68 -6.07
C ARG A 195 -3.10 9.25 -5.75
N GLY A 196 -2.86 8.47 -6.79
CA GLY A 196 -2.31 7.12 -6.68
C GLY A 196 -3.32 6.01 -6.39
N PHE A 197 -4.48 6.31 -5.83
CA PHE A 197 -5.51 5.33 -5.48
C PHE A 197 -6.87 5.72 -6.02
N LEU A 198 -7.68 4.71 -6.33
CA LEU A 198 -9.09 4.83 -6.68
C LEU A 198 -9.90 4.00 -5.68
N PRO A 199 -10.36 4.58 -4.56
CA PRO A 199 -11.06 3.85 -3.49
C PRO A 199 -12.30 3.10 -4.02
N ASP A 200 -13.11 3.74 -4.87
CA ASP A 200 -14.30 3.11 -5.45
C ASP A 200 -13.94 1.89 -6.32
N ALA A 201 -12.90 1.99 -7.15
CA ALA A 201 -12.45 0.88 -7.98
C ALA A 201 -11.90 -0.29 -7.13
N LEU A 202 -11.18 0.02 -6.04
CA LEU A 202 -10.71 -0.99 -5.08
C LEU A 202 -11.89 -1.68 -4.39
N ARG A 203 -12.89 -0.90 -3.94
CA ARG A 203 -14.11 -1.43 -3.31
C ARG A 203 -14.88 -2.32 -4.29
N GLU A 204 -15.14 -1.86 -5.51
CA GLU A 204 -15.83 -2.65 -6.55
C GLU A 204 -15.09 -3.93 -6.92
N ALA A 205 -13.75 -3.86 -7.04
CA ALA A 205 -12.94 -5.04 -7.31
C ALA A 205 -13.06 -6.07 -6.17
N LEU A 206 -13.04 -5.60 -4.91
CA LEU A 206 -13.20 -6.47 -3.73
C LEU A 206 -14.59 -7.12 -3.71
N ILE A 207 -15.67 -6.36 -3.96
CA ILE A 207 -17.04 -6.89 -4.03
C ILE A 207 -17.12 -7.99 -5.10
N TYR A 208 -16.63 -7.69 -6.31
CA TYR A 208 -16.66 -8.65 -7.42
C TYR A 208 -15.86 -9.93 -7.09
N ASP A 209 -14.65 -9.79 -6.56
CA ASP A 209 -13.80 -10.92 -6.19
C ASP A 209 -14.44 -11.81 -5.11
N LEU A 210 -15.12 -11.20 -4.13
CA LEU A 210 -15.88 -11.93 -3.12
C LEU A 210 -17.09 -12.65 -3.71
N GLN A 211 -17.82 -12.03 -4.64
CA GLN A 211 -18.96 -12.64 -5.33
C GLN A 211 -18.55 -13.87 -6.15
N VAL A 212 -17.46 -13.76 -6.90
CA VAL A 212 -16.96 -14.86 -7.75
C VAL A 212 -16.01 -15.82 -7.01
N LYS A 213 -15.69 -15.55 -5.74
CA LYS A 213 -14.81 -16.33 -4.85
C LYS A 213 -13.42 -16.59 -5.45
N ARG A 214 -12.90 -15.64 -6.19
CA ARG A 214 -11.55 -15.68 -6.78
C ARG A 214 -11.07 -14.25 -7.08
N PHE A 215 -9.76 -14.05 -7.14
CA PHE A 215 -9.17 -12.80 -7.62
C PHE A 215 -9.35 -12.71 -9.15
N ALA A 216 -10.38 -12.01 -9.60
CA ALA A 216 -10.76 -11.90 -11.01
C ALA A 216 -10.68 -10.45 -11.52
N ARG A 217 -10.86 -9.44 -10.63
CA ARG A 217 -10.79 -8.02 -10.98
C ARG A 217 -9.67 -7.34 -10.20
N GLY A 218 -8.77 -6.64 -10.91
CA GLY A 218 -7.75 -5.81 -10.30
C GLY A 218 -8.26 -4.39 -10.03
N GLY A 219 -7.90 -3.82 -8.86
CA GLY A 219 -8.13 -2.41 -8.53
C GLY A 219 -6.83 -1.60 -8.51
N SER A 220 -5.80 -2.02 -9.25
CA SER A 220 -4.49 -1.34 -9.25
C SER A 220 -4.47 -0.22 -10.27
N THR A 221 -4.07 0.98 -9.85
CA THR A 221 -3.84 2.16 -10.71
C THR A 221 -2.51 2.06 -11.48
N ILE A 222 -2.30 2.93 -12.46
CA ILE A 222 -1.01 3.07 -13.16
C ILE A 222 0.12 3.38 -12.17
N THR A 223 -0.09 4.27 -11.19
CA THR A 223 0.92 4.58 -10.17
C THR A 223 1.29 3.33 -9.35
N MET A 224 0.29 2.53 -8.93
CA MET A 224 0.54 1.27 -8.21
C MET A 224 1.33 0.27 -9.06
N GLN A 225 1.01 0.15 -10.35
CA GLN A 225 1.73 -0.72 -11.28
C GLN A 225 3.18 -0.26 -11.48
N LEU A 226 3.42 1.05 -11.62
CA LEU A 226 4.76 1.62 -11.72
C LEU A 226 5.58 1.35 -10.47
N VAL A 227 5.04 1.66 -9.29
CA VAL A 227 5.73 1.41 -8.01
C VAL A 227 6.10 -0.06 -7.88
N LYS A 228 5.16 -0.95 -8.16
CA LYS A 228 5.41 -2.39 -8.15
C LYS A 228 6.57 -2.79 -9.08
N ASN A 229 6.63 -2.24 -10.28
CA ASN A 229 7.61 -2.63 -11.29
C ASN A 229 8.98 -1.96 -11.10
N VAL A 230 9.01 -0.70 -10.64
CA VAL A 230 10.22 0.12 -10.54
C VAL A 230 10.94 -0.04 -9.20
N PHE A 231 10.20 -0.21 -8.10
CA PHE A 231 10.77 -0.21 -6.75
C PHE A 231 10.74 -1.57 -6.07
N LEU A 232 9.75 -2.44 -6.39
CA LEU A 232 9.52 -3.63 -5.60
C LEU A 232 10.01 -4.90 -6.32
N ASN A 233 10.35 -5.90 -5.52
CA ASN A 233 10.58 -7.24 -6.04
C ASN A 233 9.25 -7.92 -6.44
N ARG A 234 9.31 -9.04 -7.16
CA ARG A 234 8.12 -9.77 -7.64
C ARG A 234 7.54 -10.77 -6.66
N ASN A 235 8.04 -10.83 -5.44
CA ASN A 235 7.50 -11.72 -4.41
C ASN A 235 6.08 -11.29 -4.03
N LYS A 236 5.15 -12.22 -4.06
CA LYS A 236 3.75 -11.96 -3.67
C LYS A 236 3.61 -12.22 -2.17
N ASN A 237 3.75 -11.18 -1.36
CA ASN A 237 3.50 -11.23 0.07
C ASN A 237 2.76 -9.97 0.54
N PHE A 238 2.23 -10.02 1.74
CA PHE A 238 1.44 -8.93 2.31
C PHE A 238 2.29 -7.67 2.56
N ALA A 239 3.52 -7.84 3.07
CA ALA A 239 4.44 -6.74 3.34
C ALA A 239 4.71 -5.90 2.08
N ARG A 240 4.99 -6.57 0.96
CA ARG A 240 5.21 -5.90 -0.33
C ARG A 240 4.00 -5.07 -0.77
N LYS A 241 2.77 -5.54 -0.51
CA LYS A 241 1.57 -4.76 -0.87
C LYS A 241 1.37 -3.53 0.01
N LEU A 242 1.74 -3.63 1.29
CA LEU A 242 1.76 -2.46 2.18
C LEU A 242 2.88 -1.48 1.80
N GLU A 243 4.08 -1.97 1.47
CA GLU A 243 5.18 -1.11 1.01
C GLU A 243 4.81 -0.40 -0.30
N GLU A 244 4.17 -1.11 -1.24
CA GLU A 244 3.62 -0.52 -2.47
C GLU A 244 2.70 0.65 -2.15
N ALA A 245 1.73 0.47 -1.24
CA ALA A 245 0.79 1.51 -0.88
C ALA A 245 1.48 2.73 -0.24
N LEU A 246 2.44 2.52 0.66
CA LEU A 246 3.21 3.61 1.27
C LEU A 246 4.05 4.37 0.24
N ILE A 247 4.75 3.67 -0.67
CA ILE A 247 5.55 4.31 -1.72
C ILE A 247 4.66 5.09 -2.69
N VAL A 248 3.50 4.54 -3.10
CA VAL A 248 2.52 5.25 -3.93
C VAL A 248 2.09 6.54 -3.24
N TRP A 249 1.71 6.46 -1.96
CA TRP A 249 1.29 7.62 -1.20
C TRP A 249 2.40 8.69 -1.11
N LEU A 250 3.66 8.28 -0.82
CA LEU A 250 4.80 9.18 -0.74
C LEU A 250 5.08 9.89 -2.07
N ILE A 251 5.09 9.16 -3.18
CA ILE A 251 5.38 9.71 -4.52
C ILE A 251 4.30 10.73 -4.93
N GLU A 252 3.05 10.40 -4.72
CA GLU A 252 1.92 11.23 -5.13
C GLU A 252 1.74 12.44 -4.20
N ASN A 253 1.90 12.26 -2.90
CA ASN A 253 1.73 13.33 -1.92
C ASN A 253 2.84 14.37 -2.04
N GLU A 254 4.09 13.95 -2.09
CA GLU A 254 5.25 14.82 -2.26
C GLU A 254 5.51 15.25 -3.71
N ARG A 255 4.70 14.76 -4.67
CA ARG A 255 4.84 15.03 -6.10
C ARG A 255 6.27 14.76 -6.61
N LEU A 256 6.86 13.66 -6.16
CA LEU A 256 8.26 13.31 -6.47
C LEU A 256 8.49 13.06 -7.96
N THR A 257 7.44 12.75 -8.69
CA THR A 257 7.43 12.57 -10.15
C THR A 257 6.11 13.10 -10.70
N SER A 258 6.13 13.86 -11.80
CA SER A 258 4.90 14.38 -12.40
C SER A 258 4.07 13.25 -13.01
N LYS A 259 2.75 13.46 -13.16
CA LYS A 259 1.84 12.48 -13.80
C LYS A 259 2.26 12.18 -15.23
N GLU A 260 2.66 13.20 -15.98
CA GLU A 260 3.14 13.07 -17.35
C GLU A 260 4.38 12.19 -17.42
N ARG A 261 5.36 12.41 -16.52
CA ARG A 261 6.56 11.59 -16.46
C ARG A 261 6.26 10.15 -16.01
N MET A 262 5.38 9.97 -15.03
CA MET A 262 4.94 8.62 -14.64
C MET A 262 4.30 7.90 -15.82
N TYR A 263 3.45 8.58 -16.59
CA TYR A 263 2.80 7.98 -17.74
C TYR A 263 3.78 7.70 -18.88
N GLU A 264 4.74 8.57 -19.11
CA GLU A 264 5.85 8.34 -20.05
C GLU A 264 6.66 7.09 -19.69
N VAL A 265 7.02 6.94 -18.41
CA VAL A 265 7.71 5.73 -17.89
C VAL A 265 6.86 4.48 -18.09
N TYR A 266 5.55 4.58 -17.87
CA TYR A 266 4.61 3.47 -18.01
C TYR A 266 4.52 2.96 -19.46
N LEU A 267 4.59 3.86 -20.44
CA LEU A 267 4.45 3.54 -21.86
C LEU A 267 5.76 3.07 -22.50
N ASN A 268 6.93 3.25 -21.84
CA ASN A 268 8.24 2.85 -22.31
C ASN A 268 8.78 1.60 -21.61
#